data_0ee9c8de6c8a41f47fb4a8caf8b31af0
#
_entry.id   0ee9c8de6c8a41f47fb4a8caf8b31af0
#
_cell.length_a   1.000
_cell.length_b   1.000
_cell.length_c   1.000
_cell.angle_alpha   90.00
_cell.angle_beta   90.00
_cell.angle_gamma   90.00
#
_symmetry.space_group_name_H-M   'P 1'
#
loop_
_entity.id
_entity.type
_entity.pdbx_description
1 polymer ?
#
loop_
_entity_poly.entity_id
_entity_poly.type
_entity_poly.pdbx_seq_one_letter_code
_entity_poly.pdbx_strand_id
1 'polypeptide(L)'
;MEHDQEKLKEFQENQKTQYLATVYAKDLEKLDEARELASSDPEMAELAREEIKELEVRLQTQFEEMNRILEVAKEEEEIPYGVVMEVRAGAGGDEAALFAEELANMYQLYANNKGWFTSLNSESRSNGGGYKEVSFEVISSKVYNAFRLETGVHRVQRIPVTEKAGRIHTSTASVAVLPLRRKPKIDINPTDIEMEFSRSGGAGGQNVNKVETAVRLIHIPTGVDVRSQSERSQLKNREKAMSILIAKLESLHEEEETKKHASERKNQIGTGDRSEKIRTYNFPQNRITDHRIKVSWHNIEGILQQGKLDEVISALASASLSSEVEEMVAE
;
A
#
# COMPACT_ATOMS: atom_id res chain seq x y z
N MET A 1 13.28 15.73 30.92
CA MET A 1 12.61 15.01 29.80
C MET A 1 12.19 13.66 30.37
N GLU A 2 10.91 13.40 30.50
CA GLU A 2 10.44 12.03 30.69
C GLU A 2 10.70 11.32 29.35
N HIS A 3 11.72 10.47 29.35
CA HIS A 3 12.00 9.62 28.21
C HIS A 3 10.87 8.59 28.14
N ASP A 4 10.06 8.72 27.11
CA ASP A 4 8.92 7.86 26.87
C ASP A 4 9.42 6.42 26.66
N GLN A 5 9.30 5.57 27.68
CA GLN A 5 9.79 4.19 27.65
C GLN A 5 9.15 3.37 26.52
N GLU A 6 7.94 3.76 26.11
CA GLU A 6 7.26 3.14 24.97
C GLU A 6 7.96 3.47 23.65
N LYS A 7 8.36 4.73 23.46
CA LYS A 7 9.11 5.14 22.25
C LYS A 7 10.49 4.49 22.16
N LEU A 8 11.17 4.33 23.29
CA LEU A 8 12.46 3.65 23.33
C LEU A 8 12.32 2.17 22.91
N LYS A 9 11.25 1.52 23.31
CA LYS A 9 10.91 0.16 22.86
C LYS A 9 10.66 0.11 21.36
N GLU A 10 9.87 1.04 20.81
CA GLU A 10 9.61 1.16 19.37
C GLU A 10 10.92 1.30 18.59
N PHE A 11 11.86 2.13 19.07
CA PHE A 11 13.18 2.30 18.46
C PHE A 11 14.04 1.04 18.54
N GLN A 12 13.96 0.25 19.60
CA GLN A 12 14.72 -0.98 19.77
C GLN A 12 14.19 -2.13 18.90
N GLU A 13 12.89 -2.17 18.64
CA GLU A 13 12.24 -3.19 17.83
C GLU A 13 12.40 -2.96 16.31
N ASN A 14 12.63 -1.71 15.90
CA ASN A 14 12.80 -1.38 14.49
C ASN A 14 14.25 -1.59 14.01
N GLN A 15 14.45 -2.39 12.98
CA GLN A 15 15.77 -2.72 12.42
C GLN A 15 16.60 -1.49 12.00
N LYS A 16 15.94 -0.41 11.56
CA LYS A 16 16.63 0.81 11.09
C LYS A 16 17.14 1.68 12.25
N THR A 17 16.50 1.62 13.43
CA THR A 17 16.83 2.43 14.60
C THR A 17 17.51 1.66 15.72
N GLN A 18 17.50 0.33 15.72
CA GLN A 18 18.00 -0.55 16.77
C GLN A 18 19.42 -0.22 17.24
N TYR A 19 20.32 0.08 16.31
CA TYR A 19 21.70 0.45 16.65
C TYR A 19 21.74 1.79 17.41
N LEU A 20 21.05 2.81 16.90
CA LEU A 20 20.98 4.12 17.54
C LEU A 20 20.29 4.05 18.90
N ALA A 21 19.24 3.25 19.03
CA ALA A 21 18.55 3.00 20.29
C ALA A 21 19.46 2.34 21.35
N THR A 22 20.36 1.45 20.92
CA THR A 22 21.35 0.84 21.82
C THR A 22 22.38 1.86 22.31
N VAL A 23 22.83 2.79 21.44
CA VAL A 23 23.75 3.86 21.80
C VAL A 23 23.06 4.85 22.72
N TYR A 24 21.82 5.23 22.40
CA TYR A 24 20.99 6.12 23.20
C TYR A 24 20.76 5.60 24.63
N ALA A 25 20.47 4.29 24.78
CA ALA A 25 20.30 3.68 26.09
C ALA A 25 21.59 3.75 26.93
N LYS A 26 22.76 3.56 26.33
CA LYS A 26 24.06 3.69 27.03
C LYS A 26 24.35 5.15 27.42
N ASP A 27 23.99 6.11 26.57
CA ASP A 27 24.19 7.52 26.87
C ASP A 27 23.21 8.00 27.95
N LEU A 28 22.01 7.38 28.08
CA LEU A 28 21.10 7.59 29.21
C LEU A 28 21.69 7.08 30.52
N GLU A 29 22.28 5.87 30.54
CA GLU A 29 22.97 5.35 31.75
C GLU A 29 24.08 6.29 32.21
N LYS A 30 24.90 6.79 31.27
CA LYS A 30 25.97 7.76 31.60
C LYS A 30 25.43 9.09 32.09
N LEU A 31 24.29 9.56 31.57
CA LEU A 31 23.64 10.78 32.06
C LEU A 31 23.20 10.63 33.53
N ASP A 32 22.66 9.47 33.86
CA ASP A 32 22.24 9.17 35.25
C ASP A 32 23.47 9.06 36.18
N GLU A 33 24.55 8.39 35.73
CA GLU A 33 25.83 8.35 36.48
C GLU A 33 26.42 9.76 36.67
N ALA A 34 26.43 10.60 35.64
CA ALA A 34 26.94 11.98 35.75
C ALA A 34 26.09 12.85 36.68
N ARG A 35 24.75 12.65 36.74
CA ARG A 35 23.84 13.32 37.65
C ARG A 35 24.07 12.89 39.10
N GLU A 36 24.35 11.62 39.34
CA GLU A 36 24.67 11.09 40.66
C GLU A 36 26.05 11.64 41.18
N LEU A 37 27.04 11.69 40.26
CA LEU A 37 28.34 12.29 40.55
C LEU A 37 28.23 13.81 40.89
N ALA A 38 27.46 14.55 40.10
CA ALA A 38 27.25 15.99 40.34
C ALA A 38 26.58 16.28 41.70
N SER A 39 25.81 15.32 42.25
CA SER A 39 25.13 15.45 43.54
C SER A 39 25.96 14.98 44.72
N SER A 40 26.88 14.02 44.53
CA SER A 40 27.64 13.36 45.59
C SER A 40 29.03 13.97 45.84
N ASP A 41 29.67 14.57 44.85
CA ASP A 41 31.04 15.11 44.95
C ASP A 41 31.13 16.59 44.53
N PRO A 42 31.33 17.54 45.49
CA PRO A 42 31.44 18.98 45.17
C PRO A 42 32.65 19.35 44.30
N GLU A 43 33.76 18.58 44.37
CA GLU A 43 34.96 18.86 43.58
C GLU A 43 34.79 18.47 42.10
N MET A 44 33.98 17.46 41.83
CA MET A 44 33.66 16.96 40.50
C MET A 44 32.40 17.58 39.90
N ALA A 45 31.64 18.32 40.68
CA ALA A 45 30.32 18.84 40.29
C ALA A 45 30.34 19.76 39.05
N GLU A 46 31.41 20.50 38.84
CA GLU A 46 31.52 21.43 37.72
C GLU A 46 31.78 20.66 36.40
N LEU A 47 32.68 19.69 36.43
CA LEU A 47 32.97 18.78 35.30
C LEU A 47 31.75 17.92 34.94
N ALA A 48 31.09 17.36 35.96
CA ALA A 48 29.89 16.57 35.78
C ALA A 48 28.73 17.38 35.13
N ARG A 49 28.60 18.67 35.45
CA ARG A 49 27.59 19.54 34.81
C ARG A 49 27.89 19.83 33.34
N GLU A 50 29.15 19.95 32.95
CA GLU A 50 29.52 20.09 31.54
C GLU A 50 29.20 18.79 30.78
N GLU A 51 29.55 17.63 31.33
CA GLU A 51 29.24 16.34 30.76
C GLU A 51 27.73 16.08 30.63
N ILE A 52 26.93 16.43 31.64
CA ILE A 52 25.46 16.37 31.60
C ILE A 52 24.94 17.18 30.42
N LYS A 53 25.45 18.42 30.24
CA LYS A 53 24.99 19.29 29.13
C LYS A 53 25.32 18.73 27.78
N GLU A 54 26.51 18.14 27.61
CA GLU A 54 26.91 17.49 26.35
C GLU A 54 26.06 16.24 26.07
N LEU A 55 25.81 15.40 27.08
CA LEU A 55 24.99 14.23 26.96
C LEU A 55 23.53 14.56 26.66
N GLU A 56 22.96 15.59 27.28
CA GLU A 56 21.60 16.05 27.00
C GLU A 56 21.43 16.51 25.54
N VAL A 57 22.39 17.26 25.01
CA VAL A 57 22.38 17.69 23.60
C VAL A 57 22.51 16.49 22.66
N ARG A 58 23.40 15.53 22.98
CA ARG A 58 23.58 14.31 22.20
C ARG A 58 22.33 13.45 22.20
N LEU A 59 21.73 13.22 23.35
CA LEU A 59 20.50 12.46 23.51
C LEU A 59 19.34 13.09 22.73
N GLN A 60 19.22 14.41 22.76
CA GLN A 60 18.20 15.13 21.99
C GLN A 60 18.40 14.90 20.50
N THR A 61 19.64 15.03 20.01
CA THR A 61 19.96 14.83 18.59
C THR A 61 19.70 13.40 18.13
N GLN A 62 20.09 12.39 18.95
CA GLN A 62 19.84 10.99 18.66
C GLN A 62 18.33 10.67 18.63
N PHE A 63 17.57 11.23 19.56
CA PHE A 63 16.13 11.04 19.62
C PHE A 63 15.42 11.64 18.39
N GLU A 64 15.79 12.83 17.97
CA GLU A 64 15.26 13.47 16.77
C GLU A 64 15.61 12.68 15.50
N GLU A 65 16.83 12.16 15.43
CA GLU A 65 17.27 11.34 14.29
C GLU A 65 16.51 10.01 14.22
N MET A 66 16.30 9.34 15.36
CA MET A 66 15.51 8.10 15.42
C MET A 66 14.05 8.35 15.01
N ASN A 67 13.42 9.43 15.49
CA ASN A 67 12.07 9.80 15.05
C ASN A 67 12.02 10.06 13.55
N ARG A 68 12.97 10.80 13.00
CA ARG A 68 13.04 11.07 11.56
C ARG A 68 13.18 9.79 10.74
N ILE A 69 14.01 8.84 11.21
CA ILE A 69 14.16 7.53 10.54
C ILE A 69 12.84 6.76 10.56
N LEU A 70 12.10 6.79 11.68
CA LEU A 70 10.80 6.13 11.77
C LEU A 70 9.74 6.80 10.89
N GLU A 71 9.70 8.12 10.84
CA GLU A 71 8.77 8.85 9.96
C GLU A 71 9.05 8.53 8.49
N VAL A 72 10.31 8.60 8.07
CA VAL A 72 10.69 8.21 6.70
C VAL A 72 10.38 6.74 6.42
N ALA A 73 10.56 5.85 7.40
CA ALA A 73 10.22 4.45 7.24
C ALA A 73 8.71 4.22 7.09
N LYS A 74 7.87 4.93 7.86
CA LYS A 74 6.41 4.90 7.73
C LYS A 74 5.96 5.46 6.38
N GLU A 75 6.52 6.57 5.93
CA GLU A 75 6.25 7.13 4.60
C GLU A 75 6.65 6.16 3.46
N GLU A 76 7.82 5.48 3.59
CA GLU A 76 8.25 4.45 2.62
C GLU A 76 7.34 3.23 2.60
N GLU A 77 6.73 2.84 3.71
CA GLU A 77 5.75 1.74 3.80
C GLU A 77 4.40 2.13 3.19
N GLU A 78 4.01 3.39 3.26
CA GLU A 78 2.79 3.92 2.65
C GLU A 78 2.90 4.07 1.14
N ILE A 79 4.12 4.27 0.59
CA ILE A 79 4.33 4.39 -0.85
C ILE A 79 4.11 3.03 -1.52
N PRO A 80 3.20 2.94 -2.50
CA PRO A 80 3.02 1.71 -3.26
C PRO A 80 4.31 1.30 -3.97
N TYR A 81 4.72 0.03 -3.81
CA TYR A 81 5.89 -0.52 -4.50
C TYR A 81 5.59 -0.90 -5.95
N GLY A 82 4.31 -0.88 -6.35
CA GLY A 82 3.84 -1.22 -7.67
C GLY A 82 2.37 -0.87 -7.85
N VAL A 83 1.83 -1.22 -9.00
CA VAL A 83 0.39 -1.13 -9.30
C VAL A 83 -0.09 -2.38 -10.02
N VAL A 84 -1.36 -2.73 -9.79
CA VAL A 84 -2.12 -3.61 -10.68
C VAL A 84 -2.92 -2.72 -11.62
N MET A 85 -2.69 -2.89 -12.91
CA MET A 85 -3.48 -2.24 -13.95
C MET A 85 -4.49 -3.22 -14.52
N GLU A 86 -5.75 -2.80 -14.56
CA GLU A 86 -6.82 -3.56 -15.19
C GLU A 86 -7.38 -2.75 -16.35
N VAL A 87 -7.49 -3.40 -17.51
CA VAL A 87 -8.09 -2.81 -18.71
C VAL A 87 -9.24 -3.70 -19.15
N ARG A 88 -10.43 -3.10 -19.30
CA ARG A 88 -11.65 -3.82 -19.69
C ARG A 88 -12.29 -3.16 -20.90
N ALA A 89 -12.76 -3.97 -21.82
CA ALA A 89 -13.59 -3.52 -22.92
C ALA A 89 -14.92 -2.97 -22.38
N GLY A 90 -15.28 -1.76 -22.83
CA GLY A 90 -16.56 -1.13 -22.53
C GLY A 90 -17.56 -1.27 -23.70
N ALA A 91 -18.26 -0.19 -24.03
CA ALA A 91 -19.20 -0.17 -25.13
C ALA A 91 -18.50 -0.22 -26.50
N GLY A 92 -18.86 -1.17 -27.37
CA GLY A 92 -18.31 -1.26 -28.73
C GLY A 92 -18.02 -2.66 -29.26
N GLY A 93 -18.29 -3.71 -28.47
CA GLY A 93 -18.09 -5.10 -28.87
C GLY A 93 -16.63 -5.45 -29.16
N ASP A 94 -16.35 -6.13 -30.25
CA ASP A 94 -14.99 -6.56 -30.63
C ASP A 94 -14.02 -5.38 -30.81
N GLU A 95 -14.49 -4.23 -31.31
CA GLU A 95 -13.67 -3.02 -31.40
C GLU A 95 -13.23 -2.48 -30.05
N ALA A 96 -14.09 -2.55 -29.04
CA ALA A 96 -13.74 -2.18 -27.67
C ALA A 96 -12.68 -3.13 -27.09
N ALA A 97 -12.75 -4.43 -27.45
CA ALA A 97 -11.76 -5.42 -27.03
C ALA A 97 -10.39 -5.20 -27.69
N LEU A 98 -10.36 -4.86 -28.97
CA LEU A 98 -9.13 -4.49 -29.69
C LEU A 98 -8.52 -3.22 -29.09
N PHE A 99 -9.34 -2.22 -28.78
CA PHE A 99 -8.86 -1.00 -28.13
C PHE A 99 -8.34 -1.24 -26.73
N ALA A 100 -8.97 -2.13 -25.96
CA ALA A 100 -8.47 -2.52 -24.64
C ALA A 100 -7.08 -3.18 -24.73
N GLU A 101 -6.83 -4.01 -25.76
CA GLU A 101 -5.52 -4.60 -26.00
C GLU A 101 -4.48 -3.54 -26.37
N GLU A 102 -4.83 -2.58 -27.22
CA GLU A 102 -3.94 -1.47 -27.57
C GLU A 102 -3.56 -0.61 -26.37
N LEU A 103 -4.53 -0.30 -25.48
CA LEU A 103 -4.26 0.43 -24.23
C LEU A 103 -3.34 -0.35 -23.29
N ALA A 104 -3.62 -1.65 -23.09
CA ALA A 104 -2.78 -2.50 -22.26
C ALA A 104 -1.34 -2.55 -22.77
N ASN A 105 -1.17 -2.75 -24.07
CA ASN A 105 0.14 -2.76 -24.73
C ASN A 105 0.85 -1.41 -24.60
N MET A 106 0.14 -0.30 -24.75
CA MET A 106 0.68 1.05 -24.57
C MET A 106 1.29 1.24 -23.18
N TYR A 107 0.58 0.84 -22.12
CA TYR A 107 1.07 0.97 -20.75
C TYR A 107 2.25 0.03 -20.47
N GLN A 108 2.20 -1.20 -20.96
CA GLN A 108 3.30 -2.15 -20.84
C GLN A 108 4.56 -1.66 -21.57
N LEU A 109 4.41 -1.13 -22.77
CA LEU A 109 5.52 -0.52 -23.54
C LEU A 109 6.12 0.68 -22.80
N TYR A 110 5.27 1.56 -22.28
CA TYR A 110 5.74 2.67 -21.48
C TYR A 110 6.54 2.21 -20.24
N ALA A 111 6.01 1.24 -19.51
CA ALA A 111 6.67 0.66 -18.34
C ALA A 111 8.04 0.05 -18.73
N ASN A 112 8.08 -0.71 -19.80
CA ASN A 112 9.32 -1.29 -20.33
C ASN A 112 10.34 -0.22 -20.76
N ASN A 113 9.89 0.87 -21.42
CA ASN A 113 10.75 2.00 -21.79
C ASN A 113 11.34 2.72 -20.57
N LYS A 114 10.64 2.69 -19.42
CA LYS A 114 11.13 3.21 -18.13
C LYS A 114 11.99 2.21 -17.34
N GLY A 115 12.16 0.99 -17.86
CA GLY A 115 12.88 -0.09 -17.16
C GLY A 115 12.14 -0.67 -15.96
N TRP A 116 10.81 -0.53 -15.93
CA TRP A 116 9.96 -1.11 -14.88
C TRP A 116 9.62 -2.56 -15.22
N PHE A 117 9.53 -3.38 -14.20
CA PHE A 117 9.16 -4.78 -14.37
C PHE A 117 7.65 -4.90 -14.58
N THR A 118 7.24 -5.68 -15.58
CA THR A 118 5.82 -5.95 -15.88
C THR A 118 5.54 -7.44 -15.84
N SER A 119 4.42 -7.85 -15.25
CA SER A 119 3.96 -9.24 -15.18
C SER A 119 2.47 -9.33 -15.47
N LEU A 120 2.09 -10.26 -16.34
CA LEU A 120 0.68 -10.54 -16.65
C LEU A 120 0.07 -11.38 -15.52
N ASN A 121 -1.06 -10.93 -14.96
CA ASN A 121 -1.78 -11.66 -13.90
C ASN A 121 -2.91 -12.51 -14.49
N SER A 122 -3.73 -11.91 -15.35
CA SER A 122 -4.85 -12.60 -15.99
C SER A 122 -5.23 -11.93 -17.30
N GLU A 123 -5.76 -12.72 -18.23
CA GLU A 123 -6.34 -12.23 -19.48
C GLU A 123 -7.62 -12.99 -19.84
N SER A 124 -8.59 -12.26 -20.36
CA SER A 124 -9.78 -12.81 -21.00
C SER A 124 -9.91 -12.23 -22.39
N ARG A 125 -9.80 -13.06 -23.42
CA ARG A 125 -9.82 -12.62 -24.82
C ARG A 125 -11.22 -12.64 -25.42
N SER A 126 -11.49 -11.74 -26.37
CA SER A 126 -12.69 -11.76 -27.20
C SER A 126 -12.54 -12.76 -28.36
N ASN A 127 -13.64 -13.30 -28.83
CA ASN A 127 -13.64 -14.18 -29.99
C ASN A 127 -13.21 -13.46 -31.29
N GLY A 128 -13.42 -12.13 -31.36
CA GLY A 128 -12.99 -11.28 -32.48
C GLY A 128 -11.57 -10.73 -32.33
N GLY A 129 -10.80 -11.19 -31.34
CA GLY A 129 -9.49 -10.65 -30.97
C GLY A 129 -9.60 -9.57 -29.88
N GLY A 130 -8.43 -9.19 -29.34
CA GLY A 130 -8.36 -8.23 -28.26
C GLY A 130 -8.74 -8.77 -26.88
N TYR A 131 -8.73 -7.92 -25.87
CA TYR A 131 -9.04 -8.28 -24.49
C TYR A 131 -10.46 -7.85 -24.10
N LYS A 132 -11.27 -8.80 -23.61
CA LYS A 132 -12.45 -8.45 -22.81
C LYS A 132 -12.02 -7.83 -21.50
N GLU A 133 -11.00 -8.42 -20.89
CA GLU A 133 -10.38 -7.97 -19.66
C GLU A 133 -8.93 -8.46 -19.63
N VAL A 134 -8.03 -7.62 -19.16
CA VAL A 134 -6.64 -7.96 -18.88
C VAL A 134 -6.20 -7.28 -17.60
N SER A 135 -5.45 -8.01 -16.77
CA SER A 135 -4.82 -7.50 -15.54
C SER A 135 -3.34 -7.81 -15.56
N PHE A 136 -2.51 -6.83 -15.27
CA PHE A 136 -1.06 -6.97 -15.19
C PHE A 136 -0.49 -6.08 -14.09
N GLU A 137 0.61 -6.52 -13.51
CA GLU A 137 1.36 -5.78 -12.52
C GLU A 137 2.49 -4.98 -13.16
N VAL A 138 2.75 -3.81 -12.58
CA VAL A 138 3.93 -3.01 -12.89
C VAL A 138 4.62 -2.66 -11.58
N ILE A 139 5.87 -3.06 -11.43
CA ILE A 139 6.65 -2.92 -10.19
C ILE A 139 7.66 -1.79 -10.32
N SER A 140 7.44 -0.73 -9.57
CA SER A 140 8.35 0.38 -9.33
C SER A 140 7.73 1.34 -8.31
N SER A 141 8.53 1.96 -7.45
CA SER A 141 8.08 3.01 -6.52
C SER A 141 7.52 4.27 -7.20
N LYS A 142 7.86 4.48 -8.48
CA LYS A 142 7.42 5.65 -9.27
C LYS A 142 6.15 5.39 -10.08
N VAL A 143 5.73 4.14 -10.22
CA VAL A 143 4.66 3.74 -11.15
C VAL A 143 3.30 4.27 -10.74
N TYR A 144 3.00 4.27 -9.43
CA TYR A 144 1.71 4.77 -8.94
C TYR A 144 1.51 6.25 -9.27
N ASN A 145 2.51 7.08 -9.04
CA ASN A 145 2.46 8.50 -9.38
C ASN A 145 2.31 8.75 -10.89
N ALA A 146 2.88 7.88 -11.72
CA ALA A 146 2.75 8.00 -13.18
C ALA A 146 1.34 7.57 -13.68
N PHE A 147 0.77 6.50 -13.12
CA PHE A 147 -0.45 5.91 -13.66
C PHE A 147 -1.73 6.22 -12.86
N ARG A 148 -1.67 6.73 -11.64
CA ARG A 148 -2.87 7.03 -10.81
C ARG A 148 -3.91 7.87 -11.54
N LEU A 149 -3.48 8.78 -12.41
CA LEU A 149 -4.33 9.67 -13.19
C LEU A 149 -4.79 9.07 -14.53
N GLU A 150 -4.37 7.84 -14.86
CA GLU A 150 -4.83 7.12 -16.06
C GLU A 150 -6.14 6.35 -15.84
N THR A 151 -6.60 6.31 -14.61
CA THR A 151 -7.85 5.64 -14.20
C THR A 151 -9.09 6.32 -14.80
N GLY A 152 -9.97 5.53 -15.40
CA GLY A 152 -11.25 5.99 -15.95
C GLY A 152 -11.57 5.40 -17.32
N VAL A 153 -12.55 6.02 -18.01
CA VAL A 153 -13.04 5.56 -19.33
C VAL A 153 -12.28 6.26 -20.46
N HIS A 154 -11.60 5.47 -21.26
CA HIS A 154 -10.93 5.89 -22.50
C HIS A 154 -11.83 5.63 -23.70
N ARG A 155 -11.92 6.59 -24.61
CA ARG A 155 -12.78 6.52 -25.79
C ARG A 155 -11.96 6.56 -27.08
N VAL A 156 -12.23 5.66 -27.99
CA VAL A 156 -11.62 5.65 -29.33
C VAL A 156 -12.67 6.02 -30.41
N GLN A 157 -12.24 6.80 -31.38
CA GLN A 157 -13.01 7.16 -32.57
C GLN A 157 -12.17 6.82 -33.77
N ARG A 158 -12.52 5.71 -34.47
CA ARG A 158 -11.88 5.26 -35.70
C ARG A 158 -12.85 4.42 -36.54
N ILE A 159 -12.45 4.12 -37.76
CA ILE A 159 -13.11 3.11 -38.59
C ILE A 159 -12.55 1.75 -38.12
N PRO A 160 -13.35 0.87 -37.50
CA PRO A 160 -12.88 -0.43 -37.03
C PRO A 160 -12.45 -1.31 -38.20
N VAL A 161 -11.51 -2.23 -37.95
CA VAL A 161 -11.13 -3.27 -38.91
C VAL A 161 -12.32 -4.18 -39.27
N THR A 162 -13.28 -4.28 -38.35
CA THR A 162 -14.51 -5.07 -38.50
C THR A 162 -15.62 -4.35 -39.29
N GLU A 163 -15.48 -3.06 -39.62
CA GLU A 163 -16.48 -2.25 -40.32
C GLU A 163 -16.29 -2.29 -41.81
N LYS A 164 -17.30 -2.76 -42.56
CA LYS A 164 -17.26 -2.88 -44.01
C LYS A 164 -17.74 -1.62 -44.76
N ALA A 165 -18.51 -0.76 -44.09
CA ALA A 165 -19.14 0.42 -44.71
C ALA A 165 -18.33 1.72 -44.50
N GLY A 166 -17.14 1.65 -43.89
CA GLY A 166 -16.26 2.80 -43.69
C GLY A 166 -16.78 3.82 -42.67
N ARG A 167 -17.70 3.43 -41.77
CA ARG A 167 -18.26 4.33 -40.76
C ARG A 167 -17.32 4.44 -39.56
N ILE A 168 -17.21 5.66 -39.01
CA ILE A 168 -16.48 5.90 -37.78
C ILE A 168 -17.32 5.36 -36.62
N HIS A 169 -16.76 4.44 -35.87
CA HIS A 169 -17.34 3.95 -34.61
C HIS A 169 -16.72 4.64 -33.41
N THR A 170 -17.50 4.66 -32.32
CA THR A 170 -17.04 5.16 -31.02
C THR A 170 -17.11 4.00 -30.04
N SER A 171 -15.95 3.53 -29.61
CA SER A 171 -15.81 2.45 -28.63
C SER A 171 -15.12 2.93 -27.36
N THR A 172 -15.30 2.22 -26.27
CA THR A 172 -14.71 2.57 -24.97
C THR A 172 -13.99 1.39 -24.34
N ALA A 173 -12.98 1.71 -23.55
CA ALA A 173 -12.35 0.77 -22.61
C ALA A 173 -12.13 1.49 -21.28
N SER A 174 -12.30 0.79 -20.18
CA SER A 174 -12.03 1.32 -18.85
C SER A 174 -10.69 0.85 -18.33
N VAL A 175 -9.99 1.74 -17.64
CA VAL A 175 -8.71 1.48 -16.99
C VAL A 175 -8.88 1.69 -15.50
N ALA A 176 -8.43 0.74 -14.69
CA ALA A 176 -8.29 0.88 -13.25
C ALA A 176 -6.82 0.72 -12.86
N VAL A 177 -6.36 1.52 -11.90
CA VAL A 177 -5.00 1.50 -11.36
C VAL A 177 -5.09 1.30 -9.85
N LEU A 178 -4.72 0.12 -9.39
CA LEU A 178 -4.79 -0.28 -7.98
C LEU A 178 -3.38 -0.29 -7.39
N PRO A 179 -3.12 0.42 -6.29
CA PRO A 179 -1.79 0.44 -5.68
C PRO A 179 -1.47 -0.91 -5.03
N LEU A 180 -0.25 -1.41 -5.26
CA LEU A 180 0.33 -2.52 -4.53
C LEU A 180 1.12 -1.99 -3.35
N ARG A 181 0.61 -2.22 -2.14
CA ARG A 181 1.26 -1.87 -0.87
C ARG A 181 1.81 -3.10 -0.20
N ARG A 182 2.84 -2.95 0.62
CA ARG A 182 3.31 -4.04 1.47
C ARG A 182 2.23 -4.31 2.51
N LYS A 183 1.95 -5.60 2.74
CA LYS A 183 0.98 -5.98 3.79
C LYS A 183 1.55 -5.53 5.13
N PRO A 184 0.82 -4.76 5.94
CA PRO A 184 1.25 -4.46 7.29
C PRO A 184 1.34 -5.78 8.06
N LYS A 185 2.43 -5.98 8.78
CA LYS A 185 2.54 -7.08 9.73
C LYS A 185 1.56 -6.77 10.86
N ILE A 186 0.59 -7.66 11.08
CA ILE A 186 -0.35 -7.49 12.19
C ILE A 186 0.42 -7.71 13.48
N ASP A 187 0.69 -6.62 14.19
CA ASP A 187 1.27 -6.66 15.52
C ASP A 187 0.12 -6.59 16.53
N ILE A 188 -0.02 -7.66 17.32
CA ILE A 188 -1.12 -7.77 18.28
C ILE A 188 -0.59 -7.30 19.63
N ASN A 189 -1.14 -6.21 20.15
CA ASN A 189 -0.80 -5.75 21.48
C ASN A 189 -1.29 -6.79 22.52
N PRO A 190 -0.43 -7.30 23.39
CA PRO A 190 -0.83 -8.25 24.45
C PRO A 190 -1.96 -7.77 25.36
N THR A 191 -2.14 -6.44 25.51
CA THR A 191 -3.23 -5.84 26.29
C THR A 191 -4.60 -6.00 25.64
N ASP A 192 -4.65 -6.23 24.32
CA ASP A 192 -5.88 -6.40 23.55
C ASP A 192 -6.36 -7.86 23.52
N ILE A 193 -5.66 -8.75 24.23
CA ILE A 193 -5.99 -10.17 24.31
C ILE A 193 -6.49 -10.51 25.69
N GLU A 194 -7.74 -10.94 25.77
CA GLU A 194 -8.29 -11.61 26.95
C GLU A 194 -8.01 -13.10 26.89
N MET A 195 -7.52 -13.69 27.99
CA MET A 195 -7.14 -15.09 28.06
C MET A 195 -7.96 -15.83 29.11
N GLU A 196 -8.67 -16.87 28.68
CA GLU A 196 -9.45 -17.76 29.53
C GLU A 196 -8.86 -19.18 29.55
N PHE A 197 -8.86 -19.79 30.72
CA PHE A 197 -8.44 -21.17 30.90
C PHE A 197 -9.64 -22.07 31.22
N SER A 198 -9.65 -23.25 30.65
CA SER A 198 -10.70 -24.23 30.89
C SER A 198 -10.18 -25.65 30.81
N ARG A 199 -10.98 -26.59 31.29
CA ARG A 199 -10.66 -28.02 31.19
C ARG A 199 -10.81 -28.48 29.73
N SER A 200 -9.90 -29.33 29.29
CA SER A 200 -9.98 -29.94 27.95
C SER A 200 -11.15 -30.92 27.93
N GLY A 201 -11.95 -30.87 26.85
CA GLY A 201 -13.04 -31.85 26.62
C GLY A 201 -12.48 -33.06 25.89
N GLY A 202 -13.01 -34.27 26.20
CA GLY A 202 -12.71 -35.50 25.48
C GLY A 202 -12.47 -36.69 26.39
N ALA A 203 -12.31 -37.88 25.82
CA ALA A 203 -11.99 -39.12 26.54
C ALA A 203 -10.55 -39.02 27.10
N GLY A 204 -10.40 -39.03 28.40
CA GLY A 204 -9.08 -38.89 29.06
C GLY A 204 -9.09 -39.35 30.51
N GLY A 205 -7.90 -39.56 31.06
CA GLY A 205 -7.67 -39.99 32.45
C GLY A 205 -7.82 -38.85 33.46
N GLN A 206 -7.39 -39.06 34.72
CA GLN A 206 -7.54 -38.14 35.84
C GLN A 206 -7.02 -36.71 35.60
N ASN A 207 -5.98 -36.55 34.77
CA ASN A 207 -5.39 -35.24 34.45
C ASN A 207 -6.31 -34.40 33.56
N VAL A 208 -7.01 -34.96 32.58
CA VAL A 208 -7.93 -34.23 31.68
C VAL A 208 -9.10 -33.62 32.48
N ASN A 209 -9.53 -34.29 33.54
CA ASN A 209 -10.65 -33.83 34.36
C ASN A 209 -10.27 -32.89 35.51
N LYS A 210 -8.97 -32.76 35.84
CA LYS A 210 -8.48 -31.92 36.97
C LYS A 210 -7.68 -30.69 36.56
N VAL A 211 -7.01 -30.73 35.40
CA VAL A 211 -6.09 -29.67 34.96
C VAL A 211 -6.73 -28.83 33.85
N GLU A 212 -6.67 -27.51 33.98
CA GLU A 212 -7.15 -26.55 32.99
C GLU A 212 -6.08 -26.33 31.91
N THR A 213 -6.03 -27.22 30.93
CA THR A 213 -5.05 -27.17 29.84
C THR A 213 -5.56 -26.49 28.60
N ALA A 214 -6.88 -26.34 28.42
CA ALA A 214 -7.45 -25.63 27.28
C ALA A 214 -7.34 -24.12 27.47
N VAL A 215 -6.95 -23.42 26.41
CA VAL A 215 -6.78 -21.98 26.36
C VAL A 215 -7.74 -21.39 25.35
N ARG A 216 -8.47 -20.35 25.73
CA ARG A 216 -9.26 -19.51 24.86
C ARG A 216 -8.66 -18.11 24.87
N LEU A 217 -8.43 -17.56 23.68
CA LEU A 217 -7.96 -16.19 23.46
C LEU A 217 -9.07 -15.42 22.78
N ILE A 218 -9.35 -14.22 23.29
CA ILE A 218 -10.33 -13.29 22.71
C ILE A 218 -9.59 -12.00 22.40
N HIS A 219 -9.64 -11.58 21.14
CA HIS A 219 -9.13 -10.27 20.73
C HIS A 219 -10.22 -9.22 20.95
N ILE A 220 -10.06 -8.38 21.97
CA ILE A 220 -11.07 -7.44 22.47
C ILE A 220 -11.58 -6.50 21.36
N PRO A 221 -10.71 -5.85 20.54
CA PRO A 221 -11.17 -4.90 19.53
C PRO A 221 -12.04 -5.49 18.43
N THR A 222 -11.73 -6.75 17.99
CA THR A 222 -12.45 -7.40 16.88
C THR A 222 -13.47 -8.42 17.34
N GLY A 223 -13.45 -8.83 18.62
CA GLY A 223 -14.30 -9.89 19.16
C GLY A 223 -13.98 -11.28 18.63
N VAL A 224 -12.86 -11.45 17.92
CA VAL A 224 -12.45 -12.78 17.41
C VAL A 224 -11.98 -13.63 18.56
N ASP A 225 -12.58 -14.82 18.69
CA ASP A 225 -12.15 -15.80 19.67
C ASP A 225 -11.56 -17.07 19.04
N VAL A 226 -10.61 -17.66 19.76
CA VAL A 226 -9.93 -18.89 19.37
C VAL A 226 -9.74 -19.78 20.59
N ARG A 227 -10.03 -21.07 20.45
CA ARG A 227 -9.82 -22.08 21.49
C ARG A 227 -8.86 -23.15 21.03
N SER A 228 -7.84 -23.46 21.84
CA SER A 228 -6.93 -24.59 21.64
C SER A 228 -6.95 -25.54 22.84
N GLN A 229 -7.12 -26.83 22.57
CA GLN A 229 -7.14 -27.89 23.58
C GLN A 229 -6.44 -29.18 23.11
N SER A 230 -5.72 -29.12 22.00
CA SER A 230 -5.14 -30.29 21.34
C SER A 230 -3.87 -30.81 22.01
N GLU A 231 -3.19 -29.96 22.79
CA GLU A 231 -1.95 -30.28 23.41
C GLU A 231 -2.11 -30.61 24.90
N ARG A 232 -1.21 -31.42 25.47
CA ARG A 232 -1.21 -31.76 26.91
C ARG A 232 -0.74 -30.63 27.80
N SER A 233 0.00 -29.66 27.26
CA SER A 233 0.57 -28.53 27.97
C SER A 233 -0.27 -27.27 27.71
N GLN A 234 -0.61 -26.55 28.76
CA GLN A 234 -1.29 -25.26 28.70
C GLN A 234 -0.46 -24.23 27.88
N LEU A 235 0.88 -24.22 28.08
CA LEU A 235 1.78 -23.33 27.35
C LEU A 235 1.71 -23.59 25.82
N LYS A 236 1.76 -24.86 25.39
CA LYS A 236 1.65 -25.21 23.99
C LYS A 236 0.27 -24.89 23.40
N ASN A 237 -0.81 -25.05 24.17
CA ASN A 237 -2.14 -24.63 23.74
C ASN A 237 -2.24 -23.10 23.61
N ARG A 238 -1.56 -22.32 24.47
CA ARG A 238 -1.48 -20.87 24.36
C ARG A 238 -0.74 -20.44 23.10
N GLU A 239 0.43 -20.99 22.82
CA GLU A 239 1.19 -20.72 21.60
C GLU A 239 0.40 -21.04 20.34
N LYS A 240 -0.28 -22.19 20.34
CA LYS A 240 -1.13 -22.63 19.22
C LYS A 240 -2.36 -21.74 19.06
N ALA A 241 -3.03 -21.37 20.16
CA ALA A 241 -4.15 -20.43 20.12
C ALA A 241 -3.73 -19.07 19.57
N MET A 242 -2.55 -18.55 19.99
CA MET A 242 -1.98 -17.31 19.47
C MET A 242 -1.73 -17.39 17.96
N SER A 243 -1.10 -18.45 17.49
CA SER A 243 -0.86 -18.65 16.04
C SER A 243 -2.17 -18.70 15.24
N ILE A 244 -3.21 -19.36 15.75
CA ILE A 244 -4.51 -19.41 15.09
C ILE A 244 -5.21 -18.03 15.15
N LEU A 245 -5.07 -17.28 16.24
CA LEU A 245 -5.63 -15.94 16.37
C LEU A 245 -5.01 -14.99 15.34
N ILE A 246 -3.67 -15.00 15.23
CA ILE A 246 -2.94 -14.20 14.22
C ILE A 246 -3.46 -14.53 12.82
N ALA A 247 -3.52 -15.82 12.46
CA ALA A 247 -4.01 -16.23 11.13
C ALA A 247 -5.46 -15.81 10.86
N LYS A 248 -6.33 -15.84 11.87
CA LYS A 248 -7.72 -15.37 11.73
C LYS A 248 -7.79 -13.85 11.54
N LEU A 249 -7.00 -13.08 12.30
CA LEU A 249 -6.96 -11.62 12.16
C LEU A 249 -6.37 -11.21 10.81
N GLU A 250 -5.33 -11.90 10.32
CA GLU A 250 -4.79 -11.71 8.97
C GLU A 250 -5.85 -11.96 7.89
N SER A 251 -6.62 -13.04 8.03
CA SER A 251 -7.70 -13.36 7.08
C SER A 251 -8.81 -12.30 7.08
N LEU A 252 -9.20 -11.78 8.24
CA LEU A 252 -10.19 -10.72 8.34
C LEU A 252 -9.69 -9.42 7.69
N HIS A 253 -8.45 -9.07 7.95
CA HIS A 253 -7.83 -7.89 7.35
C HIS A 253 -7.75 -8.01 5.82
N GLU A 254 -7.37 -9.18 5.31
CA GLU A 254 -7.39 -9.47 3.86
C GLU A 254 -8.79 -9.36 3.24
N GLU A 255 -9.83 -9.82 3.95
CA GLU A 255 -11.20 -9.68 3.48
C GLU A 255 -11.66 -8.21 3.44
N GLU A 256 -11.29 -7.42 4.45
CA GLU A 256 -11.60 -5.98 4.50
C GLU A 256 -10.86 -5.22 3.39
N GLU A 257 -9.57 -5.48 3.19
CA GLU A 257 -8.80 -4.91 2.09
C GLU A 257 -9.39 -5.30 0.73
N THR A 258 -9.76 -6.56 0.56
CA THR A 258 -10.41 -7.03 -0.69
C THR A 258 -11.72 -6.30 -0.96
N LYS A 259 -12.55 -6.09 0.06
CA LYS A 259 -13.79 -5.30 -0.06
C LYS A 259 -13.51 -3.83 -0.40
N LYS A 260 -12.50 -3.24 0.24
CA LYS A 260 -12.06 -1.86 -0.02
C LYS A 260 -11.58 -1.72 -1.47
N HIS A 261 -10.70 -2.60 -1.92
CA HIS A 261 -10.21 -2.61 -3.31
C HIS A 261 -11.32 -2.86 -4.33
N ALA A 262 -12.30 -3.73 -4.01
CA ALA A 262 -13.45 -3.94 -4.88
C ALA A 262 -14.33 -2.67 -5.00
N SER A 263 -14.50 -1.93 -3.90
CA SER A 263 -15.22 -0.65 -3.89
C SER A 263 -14.45 0.43 -4.66
N GLU A 264 -13.16 0.57 -4.42
CA GLU A 264 -12.27 1.49 -5.15
C GLU A 264 -12.28 1.20 -6.64
N ARG A 265 -12.14 -0.07 -7.02
CA ARG A 265 -12.24 -0.53 -8.43
C ARG A 265 -13.57 -0.12 -9.06
N LYS A 266 -14.70 -0.35 -8.37
CA LYS A 266 -16.02 0.01 -8.87
C LYS A 266 -16.16 1.51 -9.08
N ASN A 267 -15.64 2.32 -8.17
CA ASN A 267 -15.65 3.78 -8.28
C ASN A 267 -14.75 4.28 -9.42
N GLN A 268 -13.61 3.61 -9.64
CA GLN A 268 -12.66 3.97 -10.71
C GLN A 268 -13.18 3.64 -12.12
N ILE A 269 -13.87 2.51 -12.29
CA ILE A 269 -14.33 2.04 -13.60
C ILE A 269 -15.61 2.76 -14.03
N GLY A 270 -16.43 3.23 -13.09
CA GLY A 270 -17.74 3.82 -13.37
C GLY A 270 -18.65 2.82 -14.08
N THR A 271 -19.52 3.31 -14.97
CA THR A 271 -20.41 2.47 -15.80
C THR A 271 -19.76 2.02 -17.11
N GLY A 272 -18.59 2.57 -17.46
CA GLY A 272 -17.93 2.34 -18.77
C GLY A 272 -18.66 3.01 -19.94
N ASP A 273 -19.60 3.91 -19.68
CA ASP A 273 -20.37 4.61 -20.71
C ASP A 273 -19.48 5.62 -21.48
N ARG A 274 -19.85 5.85 -22.73
CA ARG A 274 -19.21 6.83 -23.63
C ARG A 274 -19.25 8.26 -23.09
N SER A 275 -20.19 8.59 -22.22
CA SER A 275 -20.34 9.90 -21.57
C SER A 275 -19.28 10.16 -20.50
N GLU A 276 -18.82 9.13 -19.80
CA GLU A 276 -17.87 9.22 -18.67
C GLU A 276 -16.40 9.33 -19.08
N LYS A 277 -16.14 9.57 -20.37
CA LYS A 277 -14.80 9.61 -20.92
C LYS A 277 -13.86 10.61 -20.24
N ILE A 278 -12.69 10.15 -19.82
CA ILE A 278 -11.59 11.02 -19.40
C ILE A 278 -10.73 11.44 -20.59
N ARG A 279 -10.53 10.53 -21.57
CA ARG A 279 -9.65 10.77 -22.73
C ARG A 279 -10.27 10.23 -24.03
N THR A 280 -10.07 10.96 -25.14
CA THR A 280 -10.52 10.55 -26.46
C THR A 280 -9.34 10.42 -27.41
N TYR A 281 -9.24 9.28 -28.09
CA TYR A 281 -8.30 8.95 -29.16
C TYR A 281 -9.02 9.08 -30.49
N ASN A 282 -8.80 10.19 -31.20
CA ASN A 282 -9.46 10.49 -32.49
C ASN A 282 -8.49 10.22 -33.64
N PHE A 283 -8.59 9.04 -34.24
CA PHE A 283 -7.71 8.60 -35.31
C PHE A 283 -7.85 9.46 -36.58
N PRO A 284 -9.06 9.81 -37.08
CA PRO A 284 -9.22 10.69 -38.22
C PRO A 284 -8.50 12.04 -38.11
N GLN A 285 -8.38 12.56 -36.87
CA GLN A 285 -7.70 13.83 -36.60
C GLN A 285 -6.27 13.64 -36.10
N ASN A 286 -5.79 12.40 -35.96
CA ASN A 286 -4.50 12.07 -35.32
C ASN A 286 -4.27 12.82 -34.00
N ARG A 287 -5.30 12.85 -33.13
CA ARG A 287 -5.33 13.67 -31.92
C ARG A 287 -5.85 12.88 -30.73
N ILE A 288 -5.14 12.98 -29.61
CA ILE A 288 -5.58 12.52 -28.28
C ILE A 288 -5.97 13.75 -27.47
N THR A 289 -7.15 13.75 -26.86
CA THR A 289 -7.63 14.85 -26.03
C THR A 289 -7.97 14.34 -24.64
N ASP A 290 -7.35 14.87 -23.60
CA ASP A 290 -7.75 14.66 -22.21
C ASP A 290 -8.78 15.72 -21.83
N HIS A 291 -9.98 15.26 -21.42
CA HIS A 291 -11.11 16.15 -21.17
C HIS A 291 -11.06 16.81 -19.79
N ARG A 292 -10.26 16.28 -18.88
CA ARG A 292 -10.11 16.82 -17.51
C ARG A 292 -9.32 18.12 -17.55
N ILE A 293 -8.19 18.12 -18.27
CA ILE A 293 -7.29 19.27 -18.37
C ILE A 293 -7.46 20.05 -19.70
N LYS A 294 -8.35 19.57 -20.61
CA LYS A 294 -8.64 20.16 -21.92
C LYS A 294 -7.42 20.33 -22.84
N VAL A 295 -6.41 19.50 -22.68
CA VAL A 295 -5.19 19.49 -23.49
C VAL A 295 -5.27 18.41 -24.56
N SER A 296 -4.64 18.67 -25.72
CA SER A 296 -4.61 17.71 -26.82
C SER A 296 -3.18 17.49 -27.31
N TRP A 297 -2.88 16.25 -27.64
CA TRP A 297 -1.60 15.82 -28.23
C TRP A 297 -1.85 15.20 -29.59
N HIS A 298 -0.87 15.32 -30.47
CA HIS A 298 -0.85 14.70 -31.79
C HIS A 298 0.06 13.45 -31.76
N ASN A 299 0.02 12.64 -32.83
CA ASN A 299 0.80 11.41 -32.94
C ASN A 299 0.25 10.24 -32.10
N ILE A 300 -0.99 9.85 -32.38
CA ILE A 300 -1.64 8.69 -31.72
C ILE A 300 -0.78 7.42 -31.85
N GLU A 301 -0.19 7.18 -33.01
CA GLU A 301 0.63 5.99 -33.26
C GLU A 301 1.86 5.95 -32.32
N GLY A 302 2.57 7.07 -32.16
CA GLY A 302 3.69 7.16 -31.22
C GLY A 302 3.29 6.91 -29.78
N ILE A 303 2.09 7.32 -29.38
CA ILE A 303 1.59 7.11 -28.03
C ILE A 303 1.12 5.67 -27.85
N LEU A 304 0.24 5.15 -28.69
CA LEU A 304 -0.35 3.80 -28.53
C LEU A 304 0.63 2.67 -28.86
N GLN A 305 1.42 2.80 -29.96
CA GLN A 305 2.27 1.71 -30.44
C GLN A 305 3.70 1.77 -29.91
N GLN A 306 4.18 2.94 -29.47
CA GLN A 306 5.55 3.12 -28.96
C GLN A 306 5.59 3.47 -27.47
N GLY A 307 4.45 3.64 -26.81
CA GLY A 307 4.36 3.96 -25.38
C GLY A 307 4.94 5.34 -25.02
N LYS A 308 4.85 6.35 -25.90
CA LYS A 308 5.35 7.70 -25.63
C LYS A 308 4.35 8.52 -24.82
N LEU A 309 4.22 8.22 -23.53
CA LEU A 309 3.25 8.84 -22.62
C LEU A 309 3.83 9.98 -21.76
N ASP A 310 5.12 10.29 -21.85
CA ASP A 310 5.78 11.25 -20.94
C ASP A 310 5.11 12.62 -20.92
N GLU A 311 4.78 13.17 -22.11
CA GLU A 311 4.13 14.48 -22.20
C GLU A 311 2.73 14.47 -21.59
N VAL A 312 1.98 13.38 -21.78
CA VAL A 312 0.63 13.22 -21.23
C VAL A 312 0.67 13.13 -19.71
N ILE A 313 1.54 12.27 -19.18
CA ILE A 313 1.71 12.06 -17.73
C ILE A 313 2.20 13.34 -17.06
N SER A 314 3.17 14.03 -17.64
CA SER A 314 3.69 15.29 -17.09
C SER A 314 2.65 16.39 -17.06
N ALA A 315 1.82 16.51 -18.10
CA ALA A 315 0.76 17.51 -18.14
C ALA A 315 -0.32 17.23 -17.08
N LEU A 316 -0.70 15.95 -16.90
CA LEU A 316 -1.65 15.56 -15.87
C LEU A 316 -1.11 15.79 -14.45
N ALA A 317 0.15 15.44 -14.20
CA ALA A 317 0.80 15.66 -12.92
C ALA A 317 0.86 17.16 -12.56
N SER A 318 1.22 18.01 -13.53
CA SER A 318 1.26 19.47 -13.33
C SER A 318 -0.13 20.06 -13.03
N ALA A 319 -1.18 19.57 -13.70
CA ALA A 319 -2.53 20.03 -13.47
C ALA A 319 -3.08 19.55 -12.11
N SER A 320 -2.74 18.34 -11.66
CA SER A 320 -3.12 17.84 -10.34
C SER A 320 -2.49 18.66 -9.22
N LEU A 321 -1.20 19.00 -9.34
CA LEU A 321 -0.52 19.83 -8.35
C LEU A 321 -1.13 21.25 -8.26
N SER A 322 -1.55 21.84 -9.38
CA SER A 322 -2.19 23.16 -9.36
C SER A 322 -3.57 23.13 -8.69
N SER A 323 -4.38 22.09 -8.89
CA SER A 323 -5.67 21.96 -8.22
C SER A 323 -5.54 21.69 -6.71
N GLU A 324 -4.58 20.89 -6.28
CA GLU A 324 -4.29 20.64 -4.86
C GLU A 324 -3.82 21.94 -4.15
N VAL A 325 -3.03 22.76 -4.82
CA VAL A 325 -2.60 24.09 -4.28
C VAL A 325 -3.77 25.07 -4.21
N GLU A 326 -4.65 25.09 -5.20
CA GLU A 326 -5.85 25.96 -5.17
C GLU A 326 -6.82 25.57 -4.05
N GLU A 327 -7.02 24.28 -3.76
CA GLU A 327 -7.83 23.81 -2.62
C GLU A 327 -7.21 24.21 -1.28
N MET A 328 -5.88 24.04 -1.10
CA MET A 328 -5.18 24.45 0.14
C MET A 328 -5.18 25.95 0.42
N VAL A 329 -5.32 26.79 -0.62
CA VAL A 329 -5.39 28.27 -0.45
C VAL A 329 -6.83 28.74 -0.21
N ALA A 330 -7.83 27.89 -0.51
CA ALA A 330 -9.25 28.21 -0.34
C ALA A 330 -9.81 27.80 1.03
N GLU A 331 -9.11 26.99 1.82
CA GLU A 331 -9.36 26.69 3.23
C GLU A 331 -8.62 27.68 4.16
#